data_1571c2a5b9b5f9e36eb9fd9bb3955fd8
#
_entry.id   1571c2a5b9b5f9e36eb9fd9bb3955fd8
#
_cell.length_a   1.000
_cell.length_b   1.000
_cell.length_c   1.000
_cell.angle_alpha   90.00
_cell.angle_beta   90.00
_cell.angle_gamma   90.00
#
_symmetry.space_group_name_H-M   'P 1'
#
loop_
_entity.id
_entity.type
_entity.pdbx_description
1 polymer ?
#
loop_
_entity_poly.entity_id
_entity_poly.type
_entity_poly.pdbx_seq_one_letter_code
_entity_poly.pdbx_strand_id
1 'polypeptide(L)'
;VSGVYDPDPGSYIEFDGHDITNEPPHKIGALGLSRTFQLLRLYQDMSVINNVMSGYHTRVKYKFFDAVIGRKKIWDQEKEIKDEMMELLSFVGLADYAELNASELSGGQRRLLVLARAIAMKPKLLMLDEPAAGLSPVNVDNLMKIIMQLKDKYGLTLIIIEHILKVVMDTCNTVTVLDHGQKIAEGTPSQVKDDNAVIEAYLGKKMNDEEMRKALAV
;
A
#
# COMPACT_ATOMS: atom_id res chain seq x y z
N VAL A 1 11.69 2.55 7.62
CA VAL A 1 11.55 1.20 7.04
C VAL A 1 11.72 1.20 5.52
N SER A 2 11.12 2.15 4.79
CA SER A 2 11.21 2.19 3.30
C SER A 2 12.48 2.85 2.75
N GLY A 3 13.46 3.21 3.58
CA GLY A 3 14.73 3.84 3.18
C GLY A 3 14.61 5.28 2.64
N VAL A 4 13.48 5.96 2.87
CA VAL A 4 13.26 7.36 2.43
C VAL A 4 13.89 8.35 3.41
N TYR A 5 13.94 7.98 4.68
CA TYR A 5 14.55 8.75 5.76
C TYR A 5 15.59 7.88 6.46
N ASP A 6 16.68 8.49 6.88
CA ASP A 6 17.69 7.81 7.67
C ASP A 6 17.11 7.47 9.05
N PRO A 7 17.36 6.27 9.57
CA PRO A 7 16.94 5.88 10.91
C PRO A 7 17.78 6.60 11.97
N ASP A 8 17.23 6.76 13.18
CA ASP A 8 17.98 7.29 14.31
C ASP A 8 19.17 6.38 14.65
N PRO A 9 20.27 6.94 15.20
CA PRO A 9 21.42 6.16 15.64
C PRO A 9 21.02 5.06 16.62
N GLY A 10 21.47 3.82 16.37
CA GLY A 10 21.14 2.65 17.18
C GLY A 10 19.86 1.92 16.77
N SER A 11 19.14 2.42 15.74
CA SER A 11 18.02 1.69 15.17
C SER A 11 18.48 0.40 14.48
N TYR A 12 17.65 -0.64 14.55
CA TYR A 12 17.81 -1.87 13.81
C TYR A 12 16.49 -2.24 13.12
N ILE A 13 16.53 -2.45 11.82
CA ILE A 13 15.35 -2.80 11.01
C ILE A 13 15.69 -4.05 10.20
N GLU A 14 14.96 -5.13 10.45
CA GLU A 14 15.08 -6.38 9.70
C GLU A 14 13.81 -6.62 8.88
N PHE A 15 14.01 -7.08 7.65
CA PHE A 15 12.93 -7.51 6.77
C PHE A 15 13.32 -8.82 6.08
N ASP A 16 12.50 -9.86 6.26
CA ASP A 16 12.69 -11.18 5.65
C ASP A 16 14.11 -11.76 5.87
N GLY A 17 14.64 -11.60 7.11
CA GLY A 17 15.98 -12.07 7.49
C GLY A 17 17.14 -11.19 7.00
N HIS A 18 16.86 -10.01 6.44
CA HIS A 18 17.86 -9.08 5.95
C HIS A 18 17.85 -7.80 6.79
N ASP A 19 19.03 -7.36 7.23
CA ASP A 19 19.19 -6.03 7.79
C ASP A 19 19.01 -4.97 6.69
N ILE A 20 17.98 -4.15 6.82
CA ILE A 20 17.64 -3.07 5.89
C ILE A 20 17.82 -1.69 6.49
N THR A 21 18.46 -1.59 7.66
CA THR A 21 18.53 -0.35 8.45
C THR A 21 19.07 0.83 7.64
N ASN A 22 20.15 0.63 6.88
CA ASN A 22 20.80 1.67 6.08
C ASN A 22 20.72 1.38 4.57
N GLU A 23 19.83 0.48 4.16
CA GLU A 23 19.72 0.13 2.74
C GLU A 23 18.90 1.17 1.97
N PRO A 24 19.31 1.51 0.74
CA PRO A 24 18.58 2.47 -0.10
C PRO A 24 17.23 1.88 -0.58
N PRO A 25 16.23 2.74 -0.89
CA PRO A 25 14.87 2.31 -1.24
C PRO A 25 14.79 1.25 -2.35
N HIS A 26 15.66 1.35 -3.37
CA HIS A 26 15.63 0.42 -4.49
C HIS A 26 16.05 -1.01 -4.10
N LYS A 27 16.96 -1.16 -3.14
CA LYS A 27 17.34 -2.48 -2.62
C LYS A 27 16.25 -3.06 -1.72
N ILE A 28 15.66 -2.22 -0.86
CA ILE A 28 14.52 -2.61 -0.01
C ILE A 28 13.35 -3.06 -0.89
N GLY A 29 13.04 -2.30 -1.96
CA GLY A 29 12.03 -2.68 -2.93
C GLY A 29 12.32 -4.01 -3.63
N ALA A 30 13.59 -4.28 -3.97
CA ALA A 30 14.02 -5.54 -4.60
C ALA A 30 13.85 -6.76 -3.67
N LEU A 31 13.88 -6.58 -2.34
CA LEU A 31 13.59 -7.62 -1.36
C LEU A 31 12.10 -7.95 -1.27
N GLY A 32 11.22 -7.10 -1.82
CA GLY A 32 9.78 -7.29 -1.83
C GLY A 32 9.01 -6.41 -0.85
N LEU A 33 9.56 -5.28 -0.42
CA LEU A 33 8.84 -4.27 0.35
C LEU A 33 8.36 -3.15 -0.58
N SER A 34 7.06 -2.94 -0.67
CA SER A 34 6.46 -1.85 -1.42
C SER A 34 5.72 -0.89 -0.50
N ARG A 35 5.76 0.41 -0.81
CA ARG A 35 5.04 1.45 -0.09
C ARG A 35 4.26 2.33 -1.05
N THR A 36 3.00 2.59 -0.74
CA THR A 36 2.25 3.69 -1.35
C THR A 36 2.50 4.95 -0.54
N PHE A 37 2.53 6.09 -1.21
CA PHE A 37 2.67 7.39 -0.56
C PHE A 37 1.32 8.09 -0.51
N GLN A 38 1.08 8.91 0.50
CA GLN A 38 -0.11 9.75 0.66
C GLN A 38 -0.35 10.63 -0.58
N LEU A 39 0.73 11.15 -1.19
CA LEU A 39 0.65 11.83 -2.49
C LEU A 39 0.69 10.80 -3.62
N LEU A 40 -0.33 10.80 -4.48
CA LEU A 40 -0.46 9.93 -5.64
C LEU A 40 0.61 10.27 -6.69
N ARG A 41 1.81 9.67 -6.57
CA ARG A 41 2.91 9.88 -7.51
C ARG A 41 2.74 9.00 -8.74
N LEU A 42 1.81 9.38 -9.62
CA LEU A 42 1.60 8.75 -10.93
C LEU A 42 2.34 9.54 -12.02
N TYR A 43 2.74 8.82 -13.06
CA TYR A 43 3.20 9.43 -14.30
C TYR A 43 1.98 9.90 -15.09
N GLN A 44 1.64 11.18 -14.97
CA GLN A 44 0.37 11.76 -15.43
C GLN A 44 0.17 11.62 -16.95
N ASP A 45 1.25 11.74 -17.72
CA ASP A 45 1.25 11.69 -19.20
C ASP A 45 1.47 10.26 -19.74
N MET A 46 1.56 9.27 -18.86
CA MET A 46 1.63 7.86 -19.25
C MET A 46 0.27 7.20 -19.10
N SER A 47 0.00 6.23 -19.99
CA SER A 47 -1.22 5.43 -19.88
C SER A 47 -1.30 4.65 -18.58
N VAL A 48 -2.52 4.28 -18.20
CA VAL A 48 -2.80 3.47 -17.01
C VAL A 48 -2.01 2.18 -17.03
N ILE A 49 -2.00 1.45 -18.15
CA ILE A 49 -1.24 0.21 -18.29
C ILE A 49 0.26 0.44 -18.12
N ASN A 50 0.81 1.50 -18.71
CA ASN A 50 2.23 1.81 -18.60
C ASN A 50 2.64 2.25 -17.18
N ASN A 51 1.75 2.94 -16.45
CA ASN A 51 1.95 3.21 -15.03
C ASN A 51 2.08 1.92 -14.22
N VAL A 52 1.23 0.91 -14.45
CA VAL A 52 1.32 -0.39 -13.76
C VAL A 52 2.59 -1.14 -14.17
N MET A 53 2.88 -1.20 -15.47
CA MET A 53 4.09 -1.83 -15.99
C MET A 53 5.38 -1.23 -15.42
N SER A 54 5.39 0.08 -15.09
CA SER A 54 6.53 0.72 -14.43
C SER A 54 6.84 0.11 -13.05
N GLY A 55 5.83 -0.39 -12.33
CA GLY A 55 6.02 -1.14 -11.07
C GLY A 55 6.71 -2.48 -11.30
N TYR A 56 6.43 -3.14 -12.41
CA TYR A 56 7.04 -4.43 -12.75
C TYR A 56 8.54 -4.32 -13.12
N HIS A 57 9.01 -3.14 -13.48
CA HIS A 57 10.38 -2.92 -13.97
C HIS A 57 11.49 -3.41 -13.01
N THR A 58 11.27 -3.38 -11.71
CA THR A 58 12.22 -3.89 -10.71
C THR A 58 12.50 -5.39 -10.84
N ARG A 59 11.67 -6.14 -11.56
CA ARG A 59 11.74 -7.60 -11.76
C ARG A 59 12.29 -8.01 -13.11
N VAL A 60 12.37 -7.07 -14.05
CA VAL A 60 12.89 -7.33 -15.39
C VAL A 60 14.41 -7.54 -15.31
N LYS A 61 14.85 -8.76 -15.53
CA LYS A 61 16.28 -9.13 -15.57
C LYS A 61 16.78 -9.24 -17.02
N TYR A 62 16.69 -8.16 -17.80
CA TYR A 62 17.34 -8.15 -19.10
C TYR A 62 18.85 -7.96 -18.92
N LYS A 63 19.65 -8.91 -19.46
CA LYS A 63 21.06 -8.66 -19.70
C LYS A 63 21.18 -7.89 -21.02
N PHE A 64 22.13 -6.97 -21.09
CA PHE A 64 22.38 -6.16 -22.30
C PHE A 64 22.47 -7.02 -23.58
N PHE A 65 22.99 -8.23 -23.48
CA PHE A 65 23.09 -9.19 -24.58
C PHE A 65 21.71 -9.75 -25.02
N ASP A 66 20.75 -9.88 -24.14
CA ASP A 66 19.40 -10.36 -24.48
C ASP A 66 18.68 -9.35 -25.38
N ALA A 67 18.93 -8.05 -25.18
CA ALA A 67 18.39 -6.97 -26.01
C ALA A 67 18.92 -6.99 -27.46
N VAL A 68 20.13 -7.51 -27.66
CA VAL A 68 20.78 -7.54 -29.00
C VAL A 68 20.45 -8.82 -29.77
N ILE A 69 20.32 -9.96 -29.11
CA ILE A 69 20.23 -11.29 -29.75
C ILE A 69 18.83 -11.91 -29.63
N GLY A 70 18.02 -11.50 -28.66
CA GLY A 70 16.80 -12.20 -28.26
C GLY A 70 15.49 -11.46 -28.55
N ARG A 71 15.35 -10.69 -29.63
CA ARG A 71 14.15 -9.87 -29.91
C ARG A 71 12.81 -10.64 -29.70
N LYS A 72 12.68 -11.86 -30.21
CA LYS A 72 11.45 -12.64 -30.09
C LYS A 72 11.13 -12.99 -28.63
N LYS A 73 12.11 -13.43 -27.86
CA LYS A 73 11.96 -13.79 -26.43
C LYS A 73 11.57 -12.58 -25.59
N ILE A 74 12.10 -11.39 -25.89
CA ILE A 74 11.75 -10.14 -25.22
C ILE A 74 10.29 -9.78 -25.51
N TRP A 75 9.87 -9.86 -26.77
CA TRP A 75 8.50 -9.58 -27.16
C TRP A 75 7.48 -10.52 -26.52
N ASP A 76 7.78 -11.81 -26.48
CA ASP A 76 6.92 -12.80 -25.83
C ASP A 76 6.80 -12.50 -24.32
N GLN A 77 7.91 -12.13 -23.67
CA GLN A 77 7.94 -11.79 -22.25
C GLN A 77 7.23 -10.46 -21.95
N GLU A 78 7.40 -9.44 -22.78
CA GLU A 78 6.65 -8.17 -22.65
C GLU A 78 5.15 -8.37 -22.83
N LYS A 79 4.74 -9.27 -23.72
CA LYS A 79 3.34 -9.63 -23.89
C LYS A 79 2.79 -10.32 -22.64
N GLU A 80 3.50 -11.31 -22.10
CA GLU A 80 3.09 -12.00 -20.86
C GLU A 80 2.95 -11.01 -19.69
N ILE A 81 3.90 -10.07 -19.55
CA ILE A 81 3.84 -9.01 -18.54
C ILE A 81 2.62 -8.12 -18.76
N LYS A 82 2.37 -7.70 -20.01
CA LYS A 82 1.22 -6.86 -20.33
C LYS A 82 -0.09 -7.58 -20.01
N ASP A 83 -0.21 -8.86 -20.34
CA ASP A 83 -1.38 -9.68 -20.06
C ASP A 83 -1.60 -9.81 -18.54
N GLU A 84 -0.55 -10.05 -17.76
CA GLU A 84 -0.61 -10.08 -16.29
C GLU A 84 -1.05 -8.72 -15.71
N MET A 85 -0.53 -7.62 -16.24
CA MET A 85 -0.92 -6.28 -15.79
C MET A 85 -2.36 -5.94 -16.17
N MET A 86 -2.85 -6.42 -17.30
CA MET A 86 -4.25 -6.27 -17.69
C MET A 86 -5.19 -7.07 -16.78
N GLU A 87 -4.80 -8.28 -16.34
CA GLU A 87 -5.56 -9.00 -15.31
C GLU A 87 -5.62 -8.22 -13.99
N LEU A 88 -4.50 -7.63 -13.57
CA LEU A 88 -4.47 -6.81 -12.36
C LEU A 88 -5.36 -5.57 -12.49
N LEU A 89 -5.32 -4.88 -13.65
CA LEU A 89 -6.20 -3.76 -13.94
C LEU A 89 -7.68 -4.17 -13.95
N SER A 90 -8.00 -5.33 -14.51
CA SER A 90 -9.36 -5.88 -14.47
C SER A 90 -9.82 -6.12 -13.04
N PHE A 91 -8.94 -6.68 -12.21
CA PHE A 91 -9.25 -6.95 -10.80
C PHE A 91 -9.59 -5.67 -10.00
N VAL A 92 -8.87 -4.58 -10.25
CA VAL A 92 -9.12 -3.29 -9.59
C VAL A 92 -10.17 -2.41 -10.34
N GLY A 93 -10.78 -2.92 -11.42
CA GLY A 93 -11.83 -2.23 -12.17
C GLY A 93 -11.30 -1.09 -13.05
N LEU A 94 -10.07 -1.19 -13.54
CA LEU A 94 -9.43 -0.19 -14.40
C LEU A 94 -9.11 -0.69 -15.82
N ALA A 95 -9.54 -1.89 -16.21
CA ALA A 95 -9.21 -2.46 -17.52
C ALA A 95 -9.68 -1.59 -18.68
N ASP A 96 -10.91 -1.03 -18.61
CA ASP A 96 -11.48 -0.18 -19.65
C ASP A 96 -10.75 1.16 -19.82
N TYR A 97 -9.93 1.53 -18.83
CA TYR A 97 -9.14 2.77 -18.81
C TYR A 97 -7.67 2.54 -19.17
N ALA A 98 -7.27 1.30 -19.54
CA ALA A 98 -5.88 0.90 -19.67
C ALA A 98 -5.04 1.81 -20.58
N GLU A 99 -5.62 2.27 -21.69
CA GLU A 99 -4.92 3.11 -22.67
C GLU A 99 -5.10 4.63 -22.43
N LEU A 100 -5.94 5.05 -21.46
CA LEU A 100 -6.08 6.45 -21.09
C LEU A 100 -4.86 6.92 -20.27
N ASN A 101 -4.56 8.21 -20.34
CA ASN A 101 -3.54 8.81 -19.49
C ASN A 101 -3.99 8.84 -18.03
N ALA A 102 -3.07 8.69 -17.09
CA ALA A 102 -3.38 8.73 -15.66
C ALA A 102 -4.00 10.06 -15.22
N SER A 103 -3.72 11.15 -15.92
CA SER A 103 -4.32 12.48 -15.70
C SER A 103 -5.82 12.51 -15.96
N GLU A 104 -6.35 11.63 -16.81
CA GLU A 104 -7.77 11.56 -17.19
C GLU A 104 -8.62 10.80 -16.15
N LEU A 105 -7.98 10.09 -15.23
CA LEU A 105 -8.66 9.32 -14.18
C LEU A 105 -9.22 10.22 -13.08
N SER A 106 -10.35 9.80 -12.50
CA SER A 106 -10.87 10.36 -11.24
C SER A 106 -9.91 10.12 -10.06
N GLY A 107 -10.08 10.86 -8.97
CA GLY A 107 -9.26 10.69 -7.76
C GLY A 107 -9.28 9.27 -7.19
N GLY A 108 -10.47 8.63 -7.17
CA GLY A 108 -10.62 7.24 -6.74
C GLY A 108 -9.90 6.25 -7.66
N GLN A 109 -10.05 6.41 -8.98
CA GLN A 109 -9.38 5.57 -9.97
C GLN A 109 -7.86 5.72 -9.91
N ARG A 110 -7.35 6.94 -9.72
CA ARG A 110 -5.90 7.18 -9.52
C ARG A 110 -5.36 6.44 -8.30
N ARG A 111 -6.15 6.36 -7.22
CA ARG A 111 -5.77 5.62 -6.01
C ARG A 111 -5.68 4.12 -6.27
N LEU A 112 -6.64 3.55 -7.00
CA LEU A 112 -6.61 2.16 -7.45
C LEU A 112 -5.41 1.89 -8.37
N LEU A 113 -5.06 2.85 -9.25
CA LEU A 113 -3.89 2.74 -10.10
C LEU A 113 -2.57 2.72 -9.31
N VAL A 114 -2.44 3.56 -8.26
CA VAL A 114 -1.27 3.52 -7.36
C VAL A 114 -1.17 2.16 -6.66
N LEU A 115 -2.29 1.62 -6.20
CA LEU A 115 -2.36 0.30 -5.58
C LEU A 115 -1.94 -0.79 -6.59
N ALA A 116 -2.50 -0.79 -7.79
CA ALA A 116 -2.16 -1.75 -8.84
C ALA A 116 -0.66 -1.69 -9.18
N ARG A 117 -0.08 -0.50 -9.32
CA ARG A 117 1.37 -0.33 -9.55
C ARG A 117 2.22 -0.89 -8.41
N ALA A 118 1.79 -0.71 -7.16
CA ALA A 118 2.50 -1.27 -6.00
C ALA A 118 2.43 -2.81 -5.97
N ILE A 119 1.29 -3.39 -6.35
CA ILE A 119 1.10 -4.85 -6.46
C ILE A 119 1.88 -5.45 -7.64
N ALA A 120 2.05 -4.72 -8.75
CA ALA A 120 2.83 -5.17 -9.91
C ALA A 120 4.28 -5.52 -9.56
N MET A 121 4.84 -4.95 -8.49
CA MET A 121 6.14 -5.33 -7.93
C MET A 121 6.13 -6.74 -7.33
N LYS A 122 4.97 -7.38 -7.13
CA LYS A 122 4.76 -8.63 -6.38
C LYS A 122 5.42 -8.58 -5.00
N PRO A 123 5.04 -7.61 -4.17
CA PRO A 123 5.68 -7.44 -2.87
C PRO A 123 5.32 -8.61 -1.92
N LYS A 124 6.18 -8.85 -0.93
CA LYS A 124 5.87 -9.68 0.25
C LYS A 124 5.15 -8.87 1.31
N LEU A 125 5.55 -7.59 1.43
CA LEU A 125 5.00 -6.61 2.36
C LEU A 125 4.59 -5.35 1.59
N LEU A 126 3.32 -4.98 1.73
CA LEU A 126 2.79 -3.73 1.20
C LEU A 126 2.44 -2.78 2.35
N MET A 127 3.07 -1.61 2.34
CA MET A 127 2.80 -0.54 3.29
C MET A 127 1.87 0.49 2.65
N LEU A 128 0.72 0.71 3.26
CA LEU A 128 -0.31 1.65 2.82
C LEU A 128 -0.36 2.84 3.79
N ASP A 129 -0.13 4.02 3.26
CA ASP A 129 -0.08 5.27 4.02
C ASP A 129 -1.34 6.09 3.75
N GLU A 130 -2.27 6.09 4.71
CA GLU A 130 -3.60 6.71 4.64
C GLU A 130 -4.36 6.43 3.34
N PRO A 131 -4.57 5.14 2.97
CA PRO A 131 -5.20 4.79 1.69
C PRO A 131 -6.63 5.32 1.57
N ALA A 132 -7.33 5.54 2.67
CA ALA A 132 -8.71 6.00 2.71
C ALA A 132 -8.88 7.53 2.80
N ALA A 133 -7.79 8.30 2.95
CA ALA A 133 -7.87 9.75 3.16
C ALA A 133 -8.67 10.48 2.07
N GLY A 134 -9.66 11.29 2.45
CA GLY A 134 -10.47 12.10 1.53
C GLY A 134 -11.48 11.31 0.68
N LEU A 135 -11.73 10.03 0.98
CA LEU A 135 -12.80 9.25 0.36
C LEU A 135 -14.12 9.38 1.14
N SER A 136 -15.24 9.24 0.43
CA SER A 136 -16.54 9.03 1.09
C SER A 136 -16.58 7.65 1.76
N PRO A 137 -17.42 7.44 2.81
CA PRO A 137 -17.50 6.16 3.52
C PRO A 137 -17.73 4.95 2.59
N VAL A 138 -18.60 5.09 1.60
CA VAL A 138 -18.85 4.02 0.61
C VAL A 138 -17.62 3.68 -0.21
N ASN A 139 -16.83 4.68 -0.59
CA ASN A 139 -15.60 4.49 -1.36
C ASN A 139 -14.49 3.90 -0.48
N VAL A 140 -14.47 4.22 0.82
CA VAL A 140 -13.55 3.59 1.80
C VAL A 140 -13.83 2.08 1.87
N ASP A 141 -15.08 1.68 2.10
CA ASP A 141 -15.47 0.27 2.19
C ASP A 141 -15.11 -0.50 0.90
N ASN A 142 -15.36 0.09 -0.27
CA ASN A 142 -14.99 -0.50 -1.56
C ASN A 142 -13.47 -0.65 -1.72
N LEU A 143 -12.70 0.39 -1.39
CA LEU A 143 -11.24 0.35 -1.47
C LEU A 143 -10.67 -0.73 -0.55
N MET A 144 -11.13 -0.77 0.71
CA MET A 144 -10.65 -1.76 1.69
C MET A 144 -11.00 -3.19 1.27
N LYS A 145 -12.19 -3.40 0.70
CA LYS A 145 -12.57 -4.70 0.13
C LYS A 145 -11.60 -5.13 -0.97
N ILE A 146 -11.24 -4.24 -1.90
CA ILE A 146 -10.27 -4.51 -2.97
C ILE A 146 -8.89 -4.83 -2.37
N ILE A 147 -8.42 -4.05 -1.39
CA ILE A 147 -7.13 -4.27 -0.71
C ILE A 147 -7.09 -5.65 -0.06
N MET A 148 -8.15 -6.05 0.66
CA MET A 148 -8.21 -7.35 1.33
C MET A 148 -8.26 -8.51 0.31
N GLN A 149 -9.02 -8.36 -0.76
CA GLN A 149 -9.04 -9.34 -1.84
C GLN A 149 -7.66 -9.49 -2.52
N LEU A 150 -6.94 -8.38 -2.74
CA LEU A 150 -5.57 -8.42 -3.26
C LEU A 150 -4.60 -9.08 -2.29
N LYS A 151 -4.72 -8.77 -0.98
CA LYS A 151 -3.94 -9.44 0.08
C LYS A 151 -4.09 -10.95 -0.01
N ASP A 152 -5.33 -11.44 -0.07
CA ASP A 152 -5.60 -12.88 -0.11
C ASP A 152 -5.14 -13.52 -1.44
N LYS A 153 -5.42 -12.86 -2.58
CA LYS A 153 -5.02 -13.35 -3.92
C LYS A 153 -3.51 -13.49 -4.07
N TYR A 154 -2.74 -12.54 -3.53
CA TYR A 154 -1.28 -12.48 -3.70
C TYR A 154 -0.49 -12.91 -2.46
N GLY A 155 -1.16 -13.30 -1.37
CA GLY A 155 -0.50 -13.74 -0.12
C GLY A 155 0.31 -12.62 0.55
N LEU A 156 -0.20 -11.38 0.53
CA LEU A 156 0.53 -10.21 1.02
C LEU A 156 0.45 -10.07 2.53
N THR A 157 1.53 -9.60 3.13
CA THR A 157 1.47 -8.95 4.44
C THR A 157 1.19 -7.46 4.24
N LEU A 158 0.28 -6.90 5.05
CA LEU A 158 -0.08 -5.48 4.98
C LEU A 158 0.35 -4.75 6.25
N ILE A 159 0.89 -3.55 6.10
CA ILE A 159 0.96 -2.53 7.14
C ILE A 159 0.14 -1.35 6.66
N ILE A 160 -0.86 -0.95 7.46
CA ILE A 160 -1.78 0.15 7.12
C ILE A 160 -1.61 1.23 8.18
N ILE A 161 -1.27 2.44 7.76
CA ILE A 161 -1.31 3.63 8.60
C ILE A 161 -2.62 4.32 8.30
N GLU A 162 -3.48 4.44 9.28
CA GLU A 162 -4.81 5.05 9.15
C GLU A 162 -5.25 5.73 10.43
N HIS A 163 -6.05 6.77 10.27
CA HIS A 163 -6.71 7.47 11.37
C HIS A 163 -8.23 7.20 11.42
N ILE A 164 -8.77 6.49 10.44
CA ILE A 164 -10.18 6.06 10.40
C ILE A 164 -10.29 4.77 11.20
N LEU A 165 -10.78 4.89 12.42
CA LEU A 165 -10.85 3.79 13.38
C LEU A 165 -11.56 2.55 12.82
N LYS A 166 -12.69 2.75 12.12
CA LYS A 166 -13.44 1.67 11.47
C LYS A 166 -12.58 0.84 10.53
N VAL A 167 -11.77 1.50 9.69
CA VAL A 167 -10.86 0.79 8.76
C VAL A 167 -9.89 -0.11 9.52
N VAL A 168 -9.28 0.43 10.58
CA VAL A 168 -8.31 -0.32 11.39
C VAL A 168 -8.98 -1.51 12.08
N MET A 169 -10.15 -1.28 12.70
CA MET A 169 -10.86 -2.32 13.45
C MET A 169 -11.39 -3.45 12.56
N ASP A 170 -11.83 -3.14 11.34
CA ASP A 170 -12.44 -4.10 10.43
C ASP A 170 -11.40 -4.91 9.62
N THR A 171 -10.16 -4.41 9.49
CA THR A 171 -9.19 -5.00 8.55
C THR A 171 -7.90 -5.52 9.17
N CYS A 172 -7.51 -5.01 10.35
CA CYS A 172 -6.24 -5.36 10.95
C CYS A 172 -6.36 -6.54 11.91
N ASN A 173 -5.34 -7.42 11.94
CA ASN A 173 -5.23 -8.47 12.94
C ASN A 173 -4.57 -7.98 14.23
N THR A 174 -3.61 -7.06 14.08
CA THR A 174 -2.88 -6.42 15.17
C THR A 174 -2.84 -4.92 14.92
N VAL A 175 -3.02 -4.15 15.97
CA VAL A 175 -3.01 -2.69 15.95
C VAL A 175 -1.92 -2.21 16.88
N THR A 176 -1.06 -1.32 16.41
CA THR A 176 -0.08 -0.58 17.20
C THR A 176 -0.48 0.89 17.20
N VAL A 177 -0.71 1.47 18.36
CA VAL A 177 -1.09 2.87 18.50
C VAL A 177 0.13 3.70 18.88
N LEU A 178 0.34 4.76 18.10
CA LEU A 178 1.42 5.73 18.32
C LEU A 178 0.81 7.08 18.71
N ASP A 179 1.34 7.68 19.77
CA ASP A 179 1.06 9.06 20.17
C ASP A 179 2.38 9.82 20.32
N HIS A 180 2.52 10.94 19.62
CA HIS A 180 3.75 11.75 19.60
C HIS A 180 5.03 10.94 19.35
N GLY A 181 4.95 9.91 18.46
CA GLY A 181 6.06 9.04 18.12
C GLY A 181 6.34 7.92 19.14
N GLN A 182 5.59 7.82 20.23
CA GLN A 182 5.71 6.77 21.23
C GLN A 182 4.61 5.73 21.07
N LYS A 183 4.97 4.46 21.22
CA LYS A 183 3.99 3.37 21.23
C LYS A 183 3.27 3.38 22.59
N ILE A 184 1.95 3.66 22.57
CA ILE A 184 1.11 3.70 23.77
C ILE A 184 0.29 2.42 23.96
N ALA A 185 -0.03 1.68 22.89
CA ALA A 185 -0.73 0.41 22.96
C ALA A 185 -0.37 -0.51 21.79
N GLU A 186 -0.55 -1.82 22.00
CA GLU A 186 -0.45 -2.84 20.97
C GLU A 186 -1.30 -4.04 21.33
N GLY A 187 -2.09 -4.56 20.37
CA GLY A 187 -2.94 -5.72 20.61
C GLY A 187 -3.89 -5.98 19.45
N THR A 188 -4.86 -6.85 19.68
CA THR A 188 -5.97 -7.03 18.73
C THR A 188 -6.84 -5.77 18.69
N PRO A 189 -7.61 -5.55 17.61
CA PRO A 189 -8.52 -4.40 17.51
C PRO A 189 -9.42 -4.23 18.76
N SER A 190 -9.99 -5.32 19.28
CA SER A 190 -10.84 -5.27 20.48
C SER A 190 -10.07 -4.85 21.73
N GLN A 191 -8.84 -5.33 21.93
CA GLN A 191 -8.03 -4.94 23.07
C GLN A 191 -7.64 -3.45 23.02
N VAL A 192 -7.24 -2.98 21.86
CA VAL A 192 -6.82 -1.59 21.67
C VAL A 192 -8.01 -0.63 21.77
N LYS A 193 -9.21 -1.03 21.33
CA LYS A 193 -10.43 -0.23 21.42
C LYS A 193 -10.80 0.08 22.88
N ASP A 194 -10.58 -0.86 23.78
CA ASP A 194 -10.96 -0.74 25.19
C ASP A 194 -9.80 -0.22 26.08
N ASP A 195 -8.65 0.12 25.47
CA ASP A 195 -7.48 0.63 26.20
C ASP A 195 -7.66 2.10 26.58
N ASN A 196 -7.56 2.40 27.87
CA ASN A 196 -7.77 3.75 28.40
C ASN A 196 -6.77 4.77 27.84
N ALA A 197 -5.50 4.39 27.61
CA ALA A 197 -4.50 5.29 27.05
C ALA A 197 -4.85 5.66 25.61
N VAL A 198 -5.38 4.70 24.82
CA VAL A 198 -5.84 4.93 23.46
C VAL A 198 -7.06 5.84 23.44
N ILE A 199 -8.04 5.57 24.29
CA ILE A 199 -9.24 6.37 24.44
C ILE A 199 -8.87 7.82 24.80
N GLU A 200 -7.99 8.02 25.79
CA GLU A 200 -7.51 9.34 26.21
C GLU A 200 -6.76 10.08 25.10
N ALA A 201 -5.87 9.39 24.37
CA ALA A 201 -5.11 9.98 23.26
C ALA A 201 -5.99 10.37 22.07
N TYR A 202 -6.99 9.54 21.73
CA TYR A 202 -7.85 9.76 20.57
C TYR A 202 -8.97 10.78 20.82
N LEU A 203 -9.57 10.74 22.00
CA LEU A 203 -10.74 11.56 22.33
C LEU A 203 -10.37 12.82 23.15
N GLY A 204 -9.16 12.88 23.72
CA GLY A 204 -8.72 13.96 24.61
C GLY A 204 -9.33 13.84 26.02
N LYS A 205 -8.70 14.51 26.98
CA LYS A 205 -9.03 14.42 28.44
C LYS A 205 -10.43 14.89 28.86
N LYS A 206 -11.36 15.23 27.96
CA LYS A 206 -12.63 15.91 28.31
C LYS A 206 -13.90 15.35 27.70
N MET A 207 -13.88 14.14 27.13
CA MET A 207 -15.14 13.54 26.65
C MET A 207 -15.80 12.67 27.72
N ASN A 208 -17.15 12.77 27.85
CA ASN A 208 -17.89 11.89 28.72
C ASN A 208 -18.20 10.54 28.06
N ASP A 209 -18.58 9.52 28.85
CA ASP A 209 -18.83 8.14 28.38
C ASP A 209 -19.84 8.05 27.21
N GLU A 210 -20.74 8.99 27.06
CA GLU A 210 -21.78 8.99 26.03
C GLU A 210 -21.25 9.50 24.68
N GLU A 211 -20.38 10.50 24.70
CA GLU A 211 -19.66 10.99 23.51
C GLU A 211 -18.64 9.96 23.02
N MET A 212 -18.00 9.24 23.96
CA MET A 212 -17.10 8.14 23.68
C MET A 212 -17.80 7.01 22.91
N ARG A 213 -18.98 6.58 23.37
CA ARG A 213 -19.79 5.54 22.70
C ARG A 213 -20.24 5.97 21.30
N LYS A 214 -20.56 7.25 21.08
CA LYS A 214 -20.93 7.77 19.76
C LYS A 214 -19.74 7.82 18.78
N ALA A 215 -18.54 8.18 19.25
CA ALA A 215 -17.34 8.23 18.43
C ALA A 215 -16.82 6.82 18.03
N LEU A 216 -17.05 5.82 18.89
CA LEU A 216 -16.64 4.41 18.65
C LEU A 216 -17.70 3.59 17.88
N ALA A 217 -18.91 4.14 17.66
CA ALA A 217 -20.05 3.49 17.00
C ALA A 217 -20.21 3.88 15.51
N VAL A 218 -19.29 4.67 14.96
CA VAL A 218 -19.32 5.12 13.55
C VAL A 218 -18.50 4.19 12.63
#